data_4841376c36679511fc9d446e459ec9d0
#
_entry.id   4841376c36679511fc9d446e459ec9d0
#
_cell.length_a   1.000
_cell.length_b   1.000
_cell.length_c   1.000
_cell.angle_alpha   90.00
_cell.angle_beta   90.00
_cell.angle_gamma   90.00
#
_symmetry.space_group_name_H-M   'P 1'
#
loop_
_entity.id
_entity.type
_entity.pdbx_description
1 polymer ?
#
loop_
_entity_poly.entity_id
_entity_poly.type
_entity_poly.pdbx_seq_one_letter_code
_entity_poly.pdbx_strand_id
1 'polypeptide(L)'
;QHGRTAFLLIVLLIIFGMFTARLADWQLINGDRYDEISKTSTSYTVETEALRGEILDVNGVGLAINSTGYQVVIDKLYMEDDKLNDTILALILLMEKCGEKWVDALPIIMEGDSYKFADDMEDEIAELKSKDNLNMNTYSTAEECMSKLNESYKCDGYSKKEQRNIISVRYNMKKMGYSKSTPYTFAEKISADTMAIVSENFQDIAGVDVRSSTIRTNPNGTAAAQIVGAYGAISSEEYKEKSDDGYSLNDKI
;
A
#
# COMPACT_ATOMS: atom_id res chain seq x y z
N GLN A 1 -50.33 31.24 -34.70
CA GLN A 1 -49.36 31.32 -33.57
C GLN A 1 -49.72 30.31 -32.45
N HIS A 2 -51.02 30.18 -32.09
CA HIS A 2 -51.46 29.28 -31.01
C HIS A 2 -51.16 27.79 -31.22
N GLY A 3 -51.17 27.28 -32.47
CA GLY A 3 -50.83 25.87 -32.76
C GLY A 3 -49.34 25.53 -32.52
N ARG A 4 -48.44 26.51 -32.78
CA ARG A 4 -47.00 26.33 -32.54
C ARG A 4 -46.66 26.34 -31.04
N THR A 5 -47.30 27.21 -30.28
CA THR A 5 -47.13 27.28 -28.82
C THR A 5 -47.72 26.04 -28.13
N ALA A 6 -48.91 25.58 -28.60
CA ALA A 6 -49.49 24.34 -28.07
C ALA A 6 -48.60 23.12 -28.36
N PHE A 7 -48.02 23.01 -29.56
CA PHE A 7 -47.08 21.94 -29.89
C PHE A 7 -45.83 21.95 -28.99
N LEU A 8 -45.23 23.13 -28.77
CA LEU A 8 -44.08 23.27 -27.89
C LEU A 8 -44.40 22.87 -26.42
N LEU A 9 -45.60 23.26 -25.95
CA LEU A 9 -46.06 22.86 -24.62
C LEU A 9 -46.25 21.36 -24.48
N ILE A 10 -46.78 20.70 -25.50
CA ILE A 10 -46.94 19.23 -25.50
C ILE A 10 -45.56 18.54 -25.47
N VAL A 11 -44.61 19.00 -26.29
CA VAL A 11 -43.23 18.45 -26.29
C VAL A 11 -42.59 18.66 -24.93
N LEU A 12 -42.73 19.84 -24.32
CA LEU A 12 -42.20 20.14 -22.99
C LEU A 12 -42.79 19.21 -21.93
N LEU A 13 -44.11 18.97 -21.96
CA LEU A 13 -44.79 18.06 -21.04
C LEU A 13 -44.33 16.61 -21.19
N ILE A 14 -44.08 16.14 -22.42
CA ILE A 14 -43.55 14.80 -22.69
C ILE A 14 -42.14 14.67 -22.12
N ILE A 15 -41.27 15.65 -22.36
CA ILE A 15 -39.91 15.68 -21.82
C ILE A 15 -39.94 15.67 -20.29
N PHE A 16 -40.76 16.53 -19.69
CA PHE A 16 -40.91 16.58 -18.23
C PHE A 16 -41.44 15.28 -17.64
N GLY A 17 -42.42 14.65 -18.28
CA GLY A 17 -42.92 13.33 -17.88
C GLY A 17 -41.86 12.25 -17.94
N MET A 18 -41.01 12.28 -18.98
CA MET A 18 -39.90 11.33 -19.13
C MET A 18 -38.83 11.49 -18.02
N PHE A 19 -38.47 12.74 -17.70
CA PHE A 19 -37.55 13.03 -16.59
C PHE A 19 -38.15 12.63 -15.23
N THR A 20 -39.42 12.91 -14.99
CA THR A 20 -40.10 12.54 -13.75
C THR A 20 -40.15 11.03 -13.57
N ALA A 21 -40.48 10.28 -14.64
CA ALA A 21 -40.47 8.82 -14.62
C ALA A 21 -39.06 8.26 -14.33
N ARG A 22 -38.02 8.88 -14.91
CA ARG A 22 -36.63 8.46 -14.67
C ARG A 22 -36.16 8.77 -13.24
N LEU A 23 -36.59 9.92 -12.71
CA LEU A 23 -36.31 10.27 -11.32
C LEU A 23 -37.00 9.33 -10.34
N ALA A 24 -38.24 8.97 -10.62
CA ALA A 24 -38.99 7.99 -9.81
C ALA A 24 -38.33 6.61 -9.83
N ASP A 25 -37.82 6.17 -10.98
CA ASP A 25 -37.06 4.93 -11.09
C ASP A 25 -35.81 4.94 -10.19
N TRP A 26 -35.06 6.02 -10.22
CA TRP A 26 -33.82 6.15 -9.41
C TRP A 26 -34.08 6.34 -7.92
N GLN A 27 -35.13 7.08 -7.53
CA GLN A 27 -35.36 7.45 -6.13
C GLN A 27 -36.33 6.50 -5.42
N LEU A 28 -37.35 5.98 -6.12
CA LEU A 28 -38.39 5.15 -5.50
C LEU A 28 -38.21 3.65 -5.77
N ILE A 29 -37.81 3.27 -6.98
CA ILE A 29 -37.68 1.84 -7.35
C ILE A 29 -36.28 1.31 -7.01
N ASN A 30 -35.25 2.06 -7.35
CA ASN A 30 -33.87 1.65 -7.17
C ASN A 30 -33.15 2.49 -6.08
N GLY A 31 -33.87 3.26 -5.27
CA GLY A 31 -33.31 4.17 -4.26
C GLY A 31 -32.42 3.45 -3.27
N ASP A 32 -32.88 2.35 -2.71
CA ASP A 32 -32.10 1.54 -1.74
C ASP A 32 -30.79 1.02 -2.33
N ARG A 33 -30.80 0.61 -3.59
CA ARG A 33 -29.59 0.16 -4.30
C ARG A 33 -28.57 1.29 -4.50
N TYR A 34 -29.04 2.50 -4.87
CA TYR A 34 -28.15 3.64 -5.04
C TYR A 34 -27.67 4.19 -3.70
N ASP A 35 -28.48 4.11 -2.66
CA ASP A 35 -28.09 4.46 -1.29
C ASP A 35 -27.01 3.48 -0.77
N GLU A 36 -27.16 2.18 -1.01
CA GLU A 36 -26.16 1.16 -0.68
C GLU A 36 -24.85 1.36 -1.45
N ILE A 37 -24.92 1.62 -2.76
CA ILE A 37 -23.75 1.94 -3.59
C ILE A 37 -23.07 3.22 -3.08
N SER A 38 -23.82 4.24 -2.72
CA SER A 38 -23.28 5.50 -2.17
C SER A 38 -22.57 5.26 -0.84
N LYS A 39 -23.15 4.51 0.07
CA LYS A 39 -22.56 4.14 1.36
C LYS A 39 -21.30 3.29 1.18
N THR A 40 -21.35 2.31 0.29
CA THR A 40 -20.20 1.45 -0.02
C THR A 40 -19.07 2.19 -0.72
N SER A 41 -19.39 3.21 -1.54
CA SER A 41 -18.39 4.06 -2.20
C SER A 41 -17.76 5.09 -1.28
N THR A 42 -18.41 5.43 -0.15
CA THR A 42 -17.96 6.50 0.75
C THR A 42 -17.27 5.95 2.01
N SER A 43 -17.56 4.71 2.39
CA SER A 43 -16.93 4.06 3.55
C SER A 43 -16.08 2.88 3.13
N TYR A 44 -14.82 2.90 3.51
CA TYR A 44 -13.92 1.74 3.44
C TYR A 44 -13.51 1.38 4.86
N THR A 45 -13.41 0.08 5.10
CA THR A 45 -12.93 -0.43 6.39
C THR A 45 -11.41 -0.49 6.34
N VAL A 46 -10.75 0.23 7.20
CA VAL A 46 -9.30 0.11 7.43
C VAL A 46 -9.12 -0.85 8.60
N GLU A 47 -8.51 -1.99 8.35
CA GLU A 47 -8.09 -2.88 9.41
C GLU A 47 -6.90 -2.24 10.15
N THR A 48 -7.02 -2.11 11.45
CA THR A 48 -5.96 -1.61 12.32
C THR A 48 -5.45 -2.76 13.17
N GLU A 49 -4.16 -3.04 13.09
CA GLU A 49 -3.54 -4.07 13.92
C GLU A 49 -3.75 -3.75 15.41
N ALA A 50 -4.15 -4.75 16.17
CA ALA A 50 -4.27 -4.64 17.62
C ALA A 50 -2.88 -4.49 18.27
N LEU A 51 -2.80 -3.69 19.34
CA LEU A 51 -1.57 -3.55 20.10
C LEU A 51 -1.24 -4.87 20.81
N ARG A 52 -0.03 -5.35 20.63
CA ARG A 52 0.46 -6.53 21.36
C ARG A 52 0.65 -6.18 22.82
N GLY A 53 0.33 -7.11 23.74
CA GLY A 53 0.57 -6.94 25.17
C GLY A 53 2.06 -6.76 25.51
N GLU A 54 2.36 -5.98 26.53
CA GLU A 54 3.71 -5.80 27.02
C GLU A 54 4.15 -7.01 27.87
N ILE A 55 5.45 -7.33 27.84
CA ILE A 55 6.06 -8.36 28.68
C ILE A 55 6.90 -7.65 29.74
N LEU A 56 6.53 -7.80 30.99
CA LEU A 56 7.19 -7.17 32.13
C LEU A 56 7.82 -8.25 33.03
N ASP A 57 8.84 -7.89 33.79
CA ASP A 57 9.36 -8.72 34.86
C ASP A 57 8.48 -8.65 36.12
N VAL A 58 8.84 -9.38 37.17
CA VAL A 58 8.13 -9.40 38.44
C VAL A 58 8.10 -8.03 39.15
N ASN A 59 9.01 -7.14 38.81
CA ASN A 59 9.09 -5.79 39.37
C ASN A 59 8.39 -4.74 38.46
N GLY A 60 7.78 -5.17 37.36
CA GLY A 60 7.16 -4.27 36.39
C GLY A 60 8.13 -3.62 35.40
N VAL A 61 9.37 -4.10 35.31
CA VAL A 61 10.35 -3.61 34.34
C VAL A 61 10.08 -4.23 32.97
N GLY A 62 9.99 -3.40 31.94
CA GLY A 62 9.70 -3.87 30.58
C GLY A 62 10.80 -4.75 30.00
N LEU A 63 10.46 -5.97 29.60
CA LEU A 63 11.31 -6.87 28.84
C LEU A 63 11.05 -6.70 27.33
N ALA A 64 9.77 -6.57 26.95
CA ALA A 64 9.35 -6.20 25.63
C ALA A 64 8.14 -5.25 25.74
N ILE A 65 8.32 -4.01 25.35
CA ILE A 65 7.34 -2.93 25.49
C ILE A 65 6.98 -2.33 24.13
N ASN A 66 5.90 -1.60 24.11
CA ASN A 66 5.45 -0.86 22.96
C ASN A 66 5.91 0.59 23.06
N SER A 67 6.60 1.10 22.07
CA SER A 67 6.94 2.52 21.92
C SER A 67 6.21 3.12 20.73
N THR A 68 5.93 4.42 20.80
CA THR A 68 5.33 5.14 19.68
C THR A 68 6.38 5.30 18.58
N GLY A 69 6.00 4.93 17.37
CA GLY A 69 6.73 5.17 16.15
C GLY A 69 5.85 5.86 15.13
N TYR A 70 6.40 6.11 13.96
CA TYR A 70 5.67 6.68 12.84
C TYR A 70 5.93 5.86 11.59
N GLN A 71 4.98 5.88 10.69
CA GLN A 71 5.06 5.21 9.39
C GLN A 71 4.56 6.14 8.29
N VAL A 72 5.18 6.06 7.12
CA VAL A 72 4.71 6.76 5.93
C VAL A 72 3.82 5.83 5.13
N VAL A 73 2.63 6.28 4.80
CA VAL A 73 1.62 5.51 4.09
C VAL A 73 1.27 6.20 2.79
N ILE A 74 1.11 5.43 1.72
CA ILE A 74 0.59 5.90 0.43
C ILE A 74 -0.82 5.35 0.27
N ASP A 75 -1.79 6.27 0.15
CA ASP A 75 -3.21 5.94 0.05
C ASP A 75 -3.69 6.14 -1.40
N LYS A 76 -4.10 5.03 -2.04
CA LYS A 76 -4.57 5.05 -3.43
C LYS A 76 -5.86 5.84 -3.64
N LEU A 77 -6.61 6.09 -2.58
CA LEU A 77 -7.86 6.84 -2.69
C LEU A 77 -7.61 8.29 -3.14
N TYR A 78 -6.49 8.86 -2.70
CA TYR A 78 -6.11 10.25 -2.96
C TYR A 78 -4.93 10.38 -3.92
N MET A 79 -4.20 9.29 -4.20
CA MET A 79 -3.02 9.29 -5.07
C MET A 79 -3.41 9.17 -6.54
N GLU A 80 -2.96 10.11 -7.36
CA GLU A 80 -3.08 10.05 -8.82
C GLU A 80 -2.04 9.07 -9.40
N ASP A 81 -2.49 8.16 -10.28
CA ASP A 81 -1.63 7.09 -10.82
C ASP A 81 -0.46 7.61 -11.66
N ASP A 82 -0.60 8.75 -12.31
CA ASP A 82 0.44 9.42 -13.11
C ASP A 82 1.52 10.10 -12.27
N LYS A 83 1.19 10.51 -11.04
CA LYS A 83 2.14 11.14 -10.10
C LYS A 83 2.81 10.14 -9.17
N LEU A 84 2.35 8.88 -9.16
CA LEU A 84 2.79 7.90 -8.17
C LEU A 84 4.30 7.63 -8.24
N ASN A 85 4.88 7.50 -9.44
CA ASN A 85 6.31 7.24 -9.59
C ASN A 85 7.17 8.42 -9.10
N ASP A 86 6.78 9.65 -9.42
CA ASP A 86 7.48 10.85 -8.96
C ASP A 86 7.38 11.01 -7.44
N THR A 87 6.21 10.72 -6.87
CA THR A 87 6.01 10.76 -5.42
C THR A 87 6.85 9.70 -4.71
N ILE A 88 6.89 8.46 -5.24
CA ILE A 88 7.75 7.39 -4.70
C ILE A 88 9.21 7.82 -4.74
N LEU A 89 9.69 8.37 -5.86
CA LEU A 89 11.08 8.83 -5.98
C LEU A 89 11.39 9.95 -4.98
N ALA A 90 10.50 10.93 -4.84
CA ALA A 90 10.68 12.01 -3.87
C ALA A 90 10.74 11.49 -2.43
N LEU A 91 9.88 10.51 -2.07
CA LEU A 91 9.91 9.86 -0.76
C LEU A 91 11.22 9.09 -0.54
N ILE A 92 11.70 8.34 -1.53
CA ILE A 92 12.98 7.61 -1.46
C ILE A 92 14.14 8.56 -1.20
N LEU A 93 14.25 9.64 -1.98
CA LEU A 93 15.30 10.64 -1.83
C LEU A 93 15.26 11.33 -0.46
N LEU A 94 14.07 11.57 0.05
CA LEU A 94 13.90 12.13 1.38
C LEU A 94 14.33 11.14 2.48
N MET A 95 13.96 9.85 2.38
CA MET A 95 14.41 8.83 3.32
C MET A 95 15.93 8.66 3.29
N GLU A 96 16.55 8.62 2.10
CA GLU A 96 18.02 8.59 1.97
C GLU A 96 18.68 9.81 2.66
N LYS A 97 18.10 10.99 2.50
CA LYS A 97 18.60 12.22 3.15
C LYS A 97 18.47 12.19 4.67
N CYS A 98 17.38 11.59 5.19
CA CYS A 98 17.15 11.45 6.63
C CYS A 98 17.88 10.24 7.24
N GLY A 99 18.50 9.38 6.43
CA GLY A 99 19.16 8.15 6.90
C GLY A 99 18.18 7.07 7.32
N GLU A 100 16.93 7.16 6.90
CA GLU A 100 15.86 6.20 7.17
C GLU A 100 15.76 5.16 6.05
N LYS A 101 15.10 4.04 6.37
CA LYS A 101 14.88 2.95 5.42
C LYS A 101 13.43 2.90 4.98
N TRP A 102 13.23 2.51 3.75
CA TRP A 102 11.90 2.14 3.24
C TRP A 102 11.80 0.64 3.01
N VAL A 103 10.59 0.14 2.78
CA VAL A 103 10.36 -1.28 2.54
C VAL A 103 10.83 -1.63 1.12
N ASP A 104 11.87 -2.43 1.03
CA ASP A 104 12.48 -2.90 -0.22
C ASP A 104 12.41 -4.44 -0.28
N ALA A 105 11.51 -4.97 -1.08
CA ALA A 105 11.25 -6.40 -1.22
C ALA A 105 11.59 -6.96 -2.62
N LEU A 106 12.23 -6.16 -3.50
CA LEU A 106 12.60 -6.63 -4.83
C LEU A 106 13.89 -7.46 -4.75
N PRO A 107 13.89 -8.73 -5.20
CA PRO A 107 15.07 -9.59 -5.17
C PRO A 107 16.08 -9.28 -6.30
N ILE A 108 16.19 -7.99 -6.69
CA ILE A 108 17.14 -7.48 -7.68
C ILE A 108 17.86 -6.29 -7.07
N ILE A 109 19.19 -6.33 -7.10
CA ILE A 109 20.08 -5.27 -6.63
C ILE A 109 20.85 -4.66 -7.80
N MET A 110 21.47 -3.50 -7.55
CA MET A 110 22.43 -2.90 -8.48
C MET A 110 23.86 -3.29 -8.12
N GLU A 111 24.60 -3.78 -9.10
CA GLU A 111 26.05 -4.01 -9.00
C GLU A 111 26.74 -3.14 -10.07
N GLY A 112 27.24 -1.98 -9.64
CA GLY A 112 27.71 -0.96 -10.58
C GLY A 112 26.57 -0.39 -11.43
N ASP A 113 26.64 -0.58 -12.74
CA ASP A 113 25.61 -0.12 -13.70
C ASP A 113 24.76 -1.29 -14.26
N SER A 114 24.81 -2.45 -13.64
CA SER A 114 24.08 -3.65 -14.04
C SER A 114 23.15 -4.14 -12.95
N TYR A 115 22.06 -4.80 -13.33
CA TYR A 115 21.17 -5.47 -12.38
C TYR A 115 21.62 -6.91 -12.12
N LYS A 116 21.56 -7.32 -10.87
CA LYS A 116 21.88 -8.66 -10.41
C LYS A 116 20.78 -9.16 -9.45
N PHE A 117 20.52 -10.45 -9.44
CA PHE A 117 19.68 -11.01 -8.39
C PHE A 117 20.41 -10.94 -7.04
N ALA A 118 19.65 -10.67 -5.98
CA ALA A 118 20.16 -10.69 -4.63
C ALA A 118 20.55 -12.12 -4.26
N ASP A 119 21.65 -12.26 -3.51
CA ASP A 119 22.07 -13.54 -2.96
C ASP A 119 21.09 -13.95 -1.84
N ASP A 120 20.89 -15.24 -1.61
CA ASP A 120 20.01 -15.81 -0.57
C ASP A 120 18.51 -15.44 -0.68
N MET A 121 18.00 -15.16 -1.90
CA MET A 121 16.60 -14.83 -2.19
C MET A 121 16.03 -15.69 -3.34
N GLU A 122 16.36 -16.98 -3.38
CA GLU A 122 15.95 -17.88 -4.47
C GLU A 122 14.44 -18.02 -4.59
N ASP A 123 13.72 -18.08 -3.47
CA ASP A 123 12.27 -18.22 -3.43
C ASP A 123 11.58 -16.96 -3.96
N GLU A 124 12.05 -15.79 -3.57
CA GLU A 124 11.54 -14.50 -4.04
C GLU A 124 11.84 -14.27 -5.54
N ILE A 125 13.00 -14.75 -6.01
CA ILE A 125 13.35 -14.73 -7.43
C ILE A 125 12.41 -15.65 -8.23
N ALA A 126 12.11 -16.83 -7.71
CA ALA A 126 11.17 -17.76 -8.32
C ALA A 126 9.75 -17.17 -8.34
N GLU A 127 9.31 -16.56 -7.24
CA GLU A 127 8.04 -15.84 -7.15
C GLU A 127 7.97 -14.69 -8.17
N LEU A 128 9.02 -13.88 -8.29
CA LEU A 128 9.10 -12.80 -9.25
C LEU A 128 8.92 -13.28 -10.70
N LYS A 129 9.56 -14.41 -11.06
CA LYS A 129 9.48 -15.00 -12.40
C LYS A 129 8.18 -15.77 -12.67
N SER A 130 7.39 -16.06 -11.64
CA SER A 130 6.18 -16.86 -11.70
C SER A 130 5.15 -16.32 -12.71
N LYS A 131 4.15 -17.17 -13.04
CA LYS A 131 3.04 -16.78 -13.94
C LYS A 131 2.19 -15.66 -13.39
N ASP A 132 2.06 -15.58 -12.07
CA ASP A 132 1.24 -14.58 -11.39
C ASP A 132 1.91 -13.21 -11.36
N ASN A 133 3.23 -13.15 -11.52
CA ASN A 133 4.02 -11.92 -11.55
C ASN A 133 4.49 -11.55 -12.95
N LEU A 134 5.67 -12.01 -13.36
CA LEU A 134 6.26 -11.64 -14.64
C LEU A 134 6.01 -12.64 -15.77
N ASN A 135 5.62 -13.87 -15.44
CA ASN A 135 5.48 -14.97 -16.40
C ASN A 135 6.73 -15.10 -17.31
N MET A 136 7.87 -15.32 -16.68
CA MET A 136 9.17 -15.45 -17.32
C MET A 136 9.77 -16.84 -17.06
N ASN A 137 10.76 -17.21 -17.90
CA ASN A 137 11.47 -18.46 -17.72
C ASN A 137 12.38 -18.42 -16.48
N THR A 138 12.61 -19.58 -15.86
CA THR A 138 13.46 -19.70 -14.66
C THR A 138 14.89 -19.18 -14.90
N TYR A 139 15.40 -19.32 -16.11
CA TYR A 139 16.75 -18.86 -16.51
C TYR A 139 16.81 -17.41 -17.00
N SER A 140 15.71 -16.66 -16.96
CA SER A 140 15.73 -15.24 -17.31
C SER A 140 16.65 -14.44 -16.38
N THR A 141 17.35 -13.49 -16.96
CA THR A 141 18.32 -12.64 -16.25
C THR A 141 17.62 -11.53 -15.45
N ALA A 142 18.36 -10.91 -14.51
CA ALA A 142 17.86 -9.77 -13.76
C ALA A 142 17.56 -8.57 -14.68
N GLU A 143 18.38 -8.36 -15.72
CA GLU A 143 18.16 -7.29 -16.72
C GLU A 143 16.84 -7.50 -17.49
N GLU A 144 16.54 -8.73 -17.90
CA GLU A 144 15.27 -9.05 -18.58
C GLU A 144 14.07 -8.84 -17.66
N CYS A 145 14.18 -9.23 -16.39
CA CYS A 145 13.14 -9.00 -15.39
C CYS A 145 12.92 -7.50 -15.18
N MET A 146 14.00 -6.72 -15.02
CA MET A 146 13.92 -5.26 -14.85
C MET A 146 13.34 -4.56 -16.08
N SER A 147 13.72 -4.98 -17.29
CA SER A 147 13.14 -4.43 -18.52
C SER A 147 11.62 -4.60 -18.56
N LYS A 148 11.12 -5.79 -18.20
CA LYS A 148 9.68 -6.06 -18.19
C LYS A 148 8.95 -5.30 -17.08
N LEU A 149 9.57 -5.16 -15.91
CA LEU A 149 9.03 -4.34 -14.80
C LEU A 149 9.01 -2.86 -15.19
N ASN A 150 10.06 -2.37 -15.85
CA ASN A 150 10.16 -1.00 -16.34
C ASN A 150 9.02 -0.65 -17.30
N GLU A 151 8.75 -1.53 -18.27
CA GLU A 151 7.61 -1.39 -19.19
C GLU A 151 6.27 -1.39 -18.43
N SER A 152 6.11 -2.32 -17.47
CA SER A 152 4.87 -2.45 -16.70
C SER A 152 4.56 -1.24 -15.82
N TYR A 153 5.60 -0.64 -15.22
CA TYR A 153 5.45 0.49 -14.30
C TYR A 153 5.78 1.85 -14.92
N LYS A 154 6.13 1.89 -16.22
CA LYS A 154 6.41 3.12 -17.01
C LYS A 154 7.50 3.98 -16.37
N CYS A 155 8.66 3.39 -16.11
CA CYS A 155 9.78 4.07 -15.48
C CYS A 155 10.89 4.52 -16.48
N ASP A 156 10.60 4.63 -17.77
CA ASP A 156 11.61 4.91 -18.83
C ASP A 156 12.30 6.28 -18.69
N GLY A 157 11.69 7.23 -17.97
CA GLY A 157 12.25 8.58 -17.78
C GLY A 157 13.28 8.72 -16.67
N TYR A 158 13.53 7.67 -15.88
CA TYR A 158 14.38 7.69 -14.70
C TYR A 158 15.73 7.02 -14.95
N SER A 159 16.75 7.37 -14.15
CA SER A 159 18.04 6.67 -14.17
C SER A 159 17.89 5.22 -13.70
N LYS A 160 18.84 4.33 -14.04
CA LYS A 160 18.78 2.91 -13.65
C LYS A 160 18.59 2.69 -12.14
N LYS A 161 19.28 3.49 -11.32
CA LYS A 161 19.12 3.42 -9.85
C LYS A 161 17.72 3.83 -9.42
N GLU A 162 17.21 4.93 -9.96
CA GLU A 162 15.86 5.41 -9.66
C GLU A 162 14.80 4.42 -10.15
N GLN A 163 14.96 3.88 -11.37
CA GLN A 163 14.07 2.83 -11.89
C GLN A 163 14.00 1.64 -10.95
N ARG A 164 15.16 1.11 -10.51
CA ARG A 164 15.22 -0.01 -9.58
C ARG A 164 14.48 0.30 -8.27
N ASN A 165 14.70 1.47 -7.73
CA ASN A 165 14.11 1.86 -6.46
C ASN A 165 12.58 2.07 -6.57
N ILE A 166 12.11 2.76 -7.61
CA ILE A 166 10.67 2.93 -7.88
C ILE A 166 10.01 1.58 -8.11
N ILE A 167 10.63 0.73 -8.95
CA ILE A 167 10.12 -0.60 -9.27
C ILE A 167 10.04 -1.49 -8.03
N SER A 168 11.00 -1.39 -7.11
CA SER A 168 10.96 -2.11 -5.84
C SER A 168 9.69 -1.76 -5.03
N VAL A 169 9.40 -0.48 -4.88
CA VAL A 169 8.21 -0.02 -4.16
C VAL A 169 6.94 -0.46 -4.89
N ARG A 170 6.88 -0.28 -6.22
CA ARG A 170 5.73 -0.68 -7.04
C ARG A 170 5.47 -2.18 -7.01
N TYR A 171 6.52 -2.98 -7.05
CA TYR A 171 6.45 -4.44 -6.93
C TYR A 171 5.89 -4.85 -5.56
N ASN A 172 6.41 -4.25 -4.50
CA ASN A 172 5.92 -4.52 -3.15
C ASN A 172 4.47 -4.05 -2.95
N MET A 173 4.09 -2.90 -3.49
CA MET A 173 2.69 -2.45 -3.53
C MET A 173 1.77 -3.49 -4.16
N LYS A 174 2.17 -4.07 -5.31
CA LYS A 174 1.41 -5.13 -5.96
C LYS A 174 1.30 -6.38 -5.07
N LYS A 175 2.41 -6.81 -4.47
CA LYS A 175 2.47 -7.96 -3.57
C LYS A 175 1.59 -7.80 -2.35
N MET A 176 1.54 -6.61 -1.77
CA MET A 176 0.72 -6.26 -0.60
C MET A 176 -0.74 -5.91 -0.94
N GLY A 177 -1.16 -6.03 -2.20
CA GLY A 177 -2.53 -5.77 -2.62
C GLY A 177 -2.94 -4.30 -2.52
N TYR A 178 -2.02 -3.36 -2.78
CA TYR A 178 -2.29 -1.92 -2.78
C TYR A 178 -3.52 -1.56 -3.62
N SER A 179 -4.53 -1.07 -2.95
CA SER A 179 -5.84 -0.74 -3.52
C SER A 179 -6.46 0.45 -2.79
N LYS A 180 -7.64 0.89 -3.20
CA LYS A 180 -8.37 1.95 -2.52
C LYS A 180 -8.75 1.60 -1.07
N SER A 181 -8.90 0.32 -0.75
CA SER A 181 -9.22 -0.18 0.59
C SER A 181 -7.97 -0.57 1.40
N THR A 182 -6.83 -0.74 0.73
CA THR A 182 -5.59 -1.21 1.35
C THR A 182 -4.47 -0.22 1.06
N PRO A 183 -4.26 0.79 1.92
CA PRO A 183 -3.12 1.71 1.82
C PRO A 183 -1.79 0.95 1.92
N TYR A 184 -0.75 1.50 1.30
CA TYR A 184 0.58 0.90 1.31
C TYR A 184 1.48 1.56 2.34
N THR A 185 2.10 0.80 3.22
CA THR A 185 3.12 1.29 4.14
C THR A 185 4.47 1.36 3.42
N PHE A 186 4.90 2.58 3.10
CA PHE A 186 6.14 2.85 2.38
C PHE A 186 7.38 2.73 3.27
N ALA A 187 7.32 3.28 4.47
CA ALA A 187 8.38 3.22 5.46
C ALA A 187 7.79 3.01 6.85
N GLU A 188 8.38 2.08 7.60
CA GLU A 188 8.04 1.78 8.99
C GLU A 188 9.09 2.37 9.95
N LYS A 189 8.67 2.65 11.17
CA LYS A 189 9.58 3.01 12.30
C LYS A 189 10.45 4.25 12.04
N ILE A 190 9.91 5.23 11.32
CA ILE A 190 10.61 6.50 11.13
C ILE A 190 10.66 7.32 12.42
N SER A 191 11.67 8.15 12.53
CA SER A 191 11.85 9.07 13.67
C SER A 191 10.82 10.22 13.66
N ALA A 192 10.62 10.87 14.81
CA ALA A 192 9.74 12.03 14.91
C ALA A 192 10.24 13.20 14.04
N ASP A 193 11.54 13.35 13.90
CA ASP A 193 12.15 14.40 13.04
C ASP A 193 11.82 14.12 11.57
N THR A 194 12.00 12.88 11.13
CA THR A 194 11.65 12.47 9.77
C THR A 194 10.13 12.60 9.51
N MET A 195 9.30 12.26 10.49
CA MET A 195 7.85 12.46 10.41
C MET A 195 7.52 13.95 10.16
N ALA A 196 8.13 14.87 10.90
CA ALA A 196 7.90 16.30 10.71
C ALA A 196 8.32 16.77 9.31
N ILE A 197 9.50 16.31 8.84
CA ILE A 197 10.02 16.64 7.50
C ILE A 197 9.09 16.08 6.39
N VAL A 198 8.61 14.84 6.52
CA VAL A 198 7.66 14.26 5.55
C VAL A 198 6.36 15.05 5.55
N SER A 199 5.81 15.34 6.72
CA SER A 199 4.56 16.10 6.83
C SER A 199 4.67 17.50 6.21
N GLU A 200 5.82 18.17 6.35
CA GLU A 200 6.06 19.48 5.76
C GLU A 200 6.20 19.40 4.22
N ASN A 201 7.00 18.45 3.72
CA ASN A 201 7.32 18.38 2.29
C ASN A 201 6.17 17.78 1.44
N PHE A 202 5.32 16.96 2.03
CA PHE A 202 4.24 16.25 1.33
C PHE A 202 2.84 16.72 1.73
N GLN A 203 2.72 17.82 2.46
CA GLN A 203 1.44 18.39 2.88
C GLN A 203 0.49 18.65 1.70
N ASP A 204 1.03 19.09 0.57
CA ASP A 204 0.26 19.43 -0.63
C ASP A 204 0.13 18.25 -1.61
N ILE A 205 0.74 17.10 -1.30
CA ILE A 205 0.67 15.90 -2.15
C ILE A 205 -0.42 14.98 -1.61
N ALA A 206 -1.55 14.97 -2.29
CA ALA A 206 -2.65 14.08 -1.94
C ALA A 206 -2.20 12.60 -2.01
N GLY A 207 -2.55 11.84 -0.97
CA GLY A 207 -2.26 10.41 -0.92
C GLY A 207 -0.97 10.01 -0.20
N VAL A 208 -0.15 10.95 0.28
CA VAL A 208 0.93 10.65 1.23
C VAL A 208 0.47 11.08 2.63
N ASP A 209 0.55 10.18 3.58
CA ASP A 209 0.12 10.42 4.96
C ASP A 209 1.14 9.84 5.94
N VAL A 210 1.27 10.46 7.11
CA VAL A 210 2.09 9.93 8.21
C VAL A 210 1.17 9.50 9.34
N ARG A 211 1.28 8.23 9.70
CA ARG A 211 0.45 7.64 10.76
C ARG A 211 1.31 7.25 11.95
N SER A 212 0.74 7.38 13.14
CA SER A 212 1.33 6.81 14.34
C SER A 212 1.29 5.28 14.23
N SER A 213 2.39 4.63 14.55
CA SER A 213 2.49 3.18 14.61
C SER A 213 3.12 2.75 15.93
N THR A 214 3.05 1.48 16.23
CA THR A 214 3.64 0.93 17.45
C THR A 214 4.87 0.11 17.10
N ILE A 215 5.98 0.47 17.75
CA ILE A 215 7.25 -0.24 17.60
C ILE A 215 7.44 -1.13 18.82
N ARG A 216 7.65 -2.45 18.60
CA ARG A 216 8.07 -3.36 19.64
C ARG A 216 9.55 -3.14 19.96
N THR A 217 9.85 -2.80 21.20
CA THR A 217 11.23 -2.55 21.67
C THR A 217 11.57 -3.46 22.84
N ASN A 218 12.83 -3.89 22.88
CA ASN A 218 13.40 -4.64 23.99
C ASN A 218 14.40 -3.74 24.72
N PRO A 219 13.98 -2.98 25.77
CA PRO A 219 14.84 -2.00 26.42
C PRO A 219 16.11 -2.58 26.99
N ASN A 220 16.08 -3.86 27.37
CA ASN A 220 17.19 -4.59 27.96
C ASN A 220 18.01 -5.39 26.93
N GLY A 221 17.88 -5.04 25.64
CA GLY A 221 18.59 -5.69 24.55
C GLY A 221 18.31 -7.19 24.46
N THR A 222 19.33 -8.04 24.58
CA THR A 222 19.22 -9.49 24.49
C THR A 222 18.81 -10.16 25.80
N ALA A 223 18.59 -9.41 26.88
CA ALA A 223 18.16 -9.98 28.15
C ALA A 223 16.80 -10.68 27.98
N ALA A 224 16.69 -11.90 28.44
CA ALA A 224 15.49 -12.75 28.33
C ALA A 224 15.03 -13.04 26.88
N ALA A 225 15.89 -12.89 25.87
CA ALA A 225 15.55 -13.12 24.46
C ALA A 225 14.94 -14.51 24.21
N GLN A 226 15.39 -15.54 24.93
CA GLN A 226 14.85 -16.90 24.84
C GLN A 226 13.42 -17.03 25.36
N ILE A 227 12.99 -16.12 26.25
CA ILE A 227 11.63 -16.09 26.82
C ILE A 227 10.73 -15.19 25.98
N VAL A 228 11.25 -14.04 25.55
CA VAL A 228 10.51 -13.04 24.76
C VAL A 228 10.24 -13.54 23.33
N GLY A 229 11.19 -14.35 22.79
CA GLY A 229 11.11 -14.85 21.41
C GLY A 229 11.45 -13.78 20.37
N ALA A 230 11.23 -14.13 19.12
CA ALA A 230 11.33 -13.23 17.98
C ALA A 230 9.93 -12.81 17.54
N TYR A 231 9.83 -11.60 17.05
CA TYR A 231 8.59 -11.04 16.49
C TYR A 231 8.84 -10.64 15.03
N GLY A 232 8.07 -11.19 14.13
CA GLY A 232 8.25 -10.96 12.70
C GLY A 232 7.03 -11.36 11.88
N ALA A 233 7.15 -11.23 10.56
CA ALA A 233 6.14 -11.71 9.64
C ALA A 233 5.95 -13.23 9.79
N ILE A 234 4.70 -13.69 9.66
CA ILE A 234 4.35 -15.10 9.71
C ILE A 234 5.08 -15.86 8.60
N SER A 235 5.72 -16.96 8.92
CA SER A 235 6.33 -17.83 7.92
C SER A 235 5.27 -18.64 7.15
N SER A 236 5.62 -19.13 5.97
CA SER A 236 4.73 -19.97 5.16
C SER A 236 4.29 -21.25 5.87
N GLU A 237 5.12 -21.76 6.78
CA GLU A 237 4.83 -22.96 7.58
C GLU A 237 3.85 -22.65 8.70
N GLU A 238 4.09 -21.58 9.45
CA GLU A 238 3.20 -21.09 10.50
C GLU A 238 1.84 -20.65 9.96
N TYR A 239 1.82 -20.04 8.78
CA TYR A 239 0.56 -19.68 8.11
C TYR A 239 -0.28 -20.90 7.79
N LYS A 240 0.32 -22.00 7.30
CA LYS A 240 -0.42 -23.24 7.03
C LYS A 240 -1.06 -23.83 8.28
N GLU A 241 -0.42 -23.68 9.43
CA GLU A 241 -0.94 -24.17 10.72
C GLU A 241 -2.02 -23.25 11.31
N LYS A 242 -1.92 -21.95 11.05
CA LYS A 242 -2.75 -20.92 11.72
C LYS A 242 -3.77 -20.23 10.82
N SER A 243 -3.84 -20.59 9.54
CA SER A 243 -4.81 -20.02 8.60
C SER A 243 -6.26 -20.22 9.05
N ASP A 244 -6.55 -21.37 9.67
CA ASP A 244 -7.87 -21.70 10.20
C ASP A 244 -8.23 -20.89 11.47
N ASP A 245 -7.23 -20.32 12.15
CA ASP A 245 -7.38 -19.44 13.30
C ASP A 245 -7.58 -17.96 12.90
N GLY A 246 -7.67 -17.68 11.59
CA GLY A 246 -7.94 -16.36 11.04
C GLY A 246 -6.70 -15.50 10.77
N TYR A 247 -5.51 -16.07 10.82
CA TYR A 247 -4.28 -15.36 10.44
C TYR A 247 -4.19 -15.17 8.93
N SER A 248 -3.67 -14.02 8.50
CA SER A 248 -3.35 -13.69 7.11
C SER A 248 -1.85 -13.77 6.84
N LEU A 249 -1.46 -13.83 5.56
CA LEU A 249 -0.04 -13.87 5.15
C LEU A 249 0.77 -12.62 5.55
N ASN A 250 0.09 -11.54 5.89
CA ASN A 250 0.73 -10.28 6.27
C ASN A 250 0.78 -10.07 7.79
N ASP A 251 0.23 -11.01 8.55
CA ASP A 251 0.24 -10.90 10.01
C ASP A 251 1.63 -11.12 10.58
N LYS A 252 1.87 -10.55 11.75
CA LYS A 252 3.12 -10.67 12.50
C LYS A 252 2.88 -11.46 13.76
N ILE A 253 3.69 -12.47 14.02
CA ILE A 253 3.60 -13.36 15.18
C ILE A 253 4.90 -13.45 15.97
#